data_2bf7680ca4a9e7b5334fec2c5c1e1347
#
_entry.id   2bf7680ca4a9e7b5334fec2c5c1e1347
#
_cell.length_a   1.000
_cell.length_b   1.000
_cell.length_c   1.000
_cell.angle_alpha   90.00
_cell.angle_beta   90.00
_cell.angle_gamma   90.00
#
_symmetry.space_group_name_H-M   'P 1'
#
loop_
_entity.id
_entity.type
_entity.pdbx_description
1 polymer ?
#
loop_
_entity_poly.entity_id
_entity_poly.type
_entity_poly.pdbx_seq_one_letter_code
_entity_poly.pdbx_strand_id
1 'polypeptide(L)'
;MSARAPARAEAFINRYSLEVSAKALPALRVEADRIAPGTIISIPYLASEDDNARLAAARIVRQLGFEPMPHLSARRIESRAALERFMQRAASEAGVQRCLLIAGDLAAPAGPFADSAAIIDTGILEGSGIKVVAIGGHPEGHPVMGSGERWQVLERKCQAIEARRMAPLIITQFAFDADIVLAWLDDLRSLGIRVPVLVGVPGPASITRLARYAAMCGVGASASMLARYGISIGRLLGTAGPEVFVDRLVRGLTDAHGAVSPHFFPFGGIAASLAWIERYRRHALASSPS
;
A
#
# COMPACT_ATOMS: atom_id res chain seq x y z
N MET A 1 29.60 0.86 11.68
CA MET A 1 28.28 0.99 10.99
C MET A 1 28.57 1.40 9.55
N SER A 2 28.09 0.61 8.58
CA SER A 2 28.45 0.80 7.16
C SER A 2 27.85 2.11 6.60
N ALA A 3 28.64 2.88 5.85
CA ALA A 3 28.23 4.09 5.12
C ALA A 3 27.03 3.88 4.15
N ARG A 4 26.64 2.63 3.91
CA ARG A 4 25.48 2.25 3.08
C ARG A 4 24.11 2.42 3.77
N ALA A 5 24.04 2.44 5.09
CA ALA A 5 22.75 2.46 5.80
C ALA A 5 21.99 3.79 5.67
N PRO A 6 22.62 4.97 5.83
CA PRO A 6 21.94 6.26 5.62
C PRO A 6 21.44 6.47 4.20
N ALA A 7 22.27 6.15 3.19
CA ALA A 7 21.88 6.25 1.78
C ALA A 7 20.69 5.31 1.44
N ARG A 8 20.62 4.13 2.07
CA ARG A 8 19.49 3.21 1.90
C ARG A 8 18.23 3.75 2.58
N ALA A 9 18.34 4.35 3.76
CA ALA A 9 17.21 4.99 4.45
C ALA A 9 16.62 6.12 3.63
N GLU A 10 17.48 6.96 3.05
CA GLU A 10 17.07 8.03 2.14
C GLU A 10 16.39 7.47 0.87
N ALA A 11 17.02 6.52 0.21
CA ALA A 11 16.46 5.89 -0.99
C ALA A 11 15.11 5.22 -0.72
N PHE A 12 14.95 4.57 0.44
CA PHE A 12 13.71 3.96 0.87
C PHE A 12 12.61 4.99 1.06
N ILE A 13 12.88 6.05 1.87
CA ILE A 13 11.84 7.02 2.23
C ILE A 13 11.50 8.00 1.10
N ASN A 14 12.38 8.21 0.13
CA ASN A 14 12.13 9.14 -0.97
C ASN A 14 11.15 8.60 -2.02
N ARG A 15 10.87 7.30 -2.03
CA ARG A 15 9.97 6.63 -2.98
C ARG A 15 8.67 6.15 -2.35
N TYR A 16 8.17 6.90 -1.37
CA TYR A 16 6.94 6.51 -0.69
C TYR A 16 5.69 6.68 -1.57
N SER A 17 4.64 5.97 -1.20
CA SER A 17 3.27 6.17 -1.66
C SER A 17 2.36 6.38 -0.45
N LEU A 18 1.17 6.95 -0.69
CA LEU A 18 0.19 7.25 0.35
C LEU A 18 -1.17 6.64 0.01
N GLU A 19 -1.89 6.18 1.02
CA GLU A 19 -3.30 5.85 0.89
C GLU A 19 -4.16 7.04 1.30
N VAL A 20 -5.07 7.51 0.41
CA VAL A 20 -5.92 8.68 0.64
C VAL A 20 -7.33 8.38 0.19
N SER A 21 -8.29 8.33 1.11
CA SER A 21 -9.72 8.18 0.78
C SER A 21 -10.28 9.47 0.18
N ALA A 22 -11.42 9.37 -0.52
CA ALA A 22 -12.10 10.54 -1.07
C ALA A 22 -12.45 11.57 0.01
N LYS A 23 -12.76 11.13 1.23
CA LYS A 23 -13.01 12.01 2.39
C LYS A 23 -11.78 12.79 2.85
N ALA A 24 -10.56 12.31 2.58
CA ALA A 24 -9.32 12.95 2.98
C ALA A 24 -8.74 13.91 1.91
N LEU A 25 -9.41 14.07 0.76
CA LEU A 25 -8.97 14.97 -0.31
C LEU A 25 -8.80 16.44 0.10
N PRO A 26 -9.65 17.03 0.96
CA PRO A 26 -9.39 18.38 1.43
C PRO A 26 -8.03 18.51 2.13
N ALA A 27 -7.68 17.53 2.97
CA ALA A 27 -6.38 17.50 3.63
C ALA A 27 -5.24 17.26 2.62
N LEU A 28 -5.44 16.41 1.61
CA LEU A 28 -4.46 16.21 0.54
C LEU A 28 -4.15 17.52 -0.22
N ARG A 29 -5.18 18.32 -0.52
CA ARG A 29 -5.01 19.62 -1.19
C ARG A 29 -4.18 20.59 -0.37
N VAL A 30 -4.41 20.65 0.95
CA VAL A 30 -3.66 21.52 1.87
C VAL A 30 -2.19 21.13 1.94
N GLU A 31 -1.91 19.84 1.87
CA GLU A 31 -0.56 19.31 2.03
C GLU A 31 0.16 19.04 0.68
N ALA A 32 -0.44 19.39 -0.45
CA ALA A 32 0.04 19.00 -1.77
C ALA A 32 1.47 19.45 -2.06
N ASP A 33 1.83 20.67 -1.68
CA ASP A 33 3.17 21.24 -1.91
C ASP A 33 4.30 20.51 -1.16
N ARG A 34 3.94 19.68 -0.17
CA ARG A 34 4.88 18.87 0.62
C ARG A 34 5.10 17.48 0.02
N ILE A 35 4.35 17.13 -1.01
CA ILE A 35 4.38 15.81 -1.66
C ILE A 35 5.06 15.95 -3.01
N ALA A 36 6.05 15.12 -3.28
CA ALA A 36 6.77 15.17 -4.55
C ALA A 36 5.81 14.86 -5.74
N PRO A 37 5.92 15.59 -6.85
CA PRO A 37 5.17 15.27 -8.07
C PRO A 37 5.37 13.82 -8.50
N GLY A 38 4.32 13.19 -9.03
CA GLY A 38 4.35 11.79 -9.44
C GLY A 38 4.26 10.78 -8.30
N THR A 39 4.13 11.23 -7.03
CA THR A 39 3.87 10.31 -5.90
C THR A 39 2.59 9.52 -6.14
N ILE A 40 2.64 8.20 -5.93
CA ILE A 40 1.47 7.33 -6.06
C ILE A 40 0.52 7.60 -4.88
N ILE A 41 -0.72 7.97 -5.20
CA ILE A 41 -1.80 8.09 -4.23
C ILE A 41 -2.79 6.96 -4.46
N SER A 42 -2.80 6.02 -3.54
CA SER A 42 -3.72 4.89 -3.52
C SER A 42 -5.08 5.36 -2.99
N ILE A 43 -6.16 5.06 -3.70
CA ILE A 43 -7.51 5.51 -3.37
C ILE A 43 -8.32 4.28 -2.97
N PRO A 44 -8.53 4.05 -1.65
CA PRO A 44 -9.19 2.86 -1.17
C PRO A 44 -10.66 2.81 -1.60
N TYR A 45 -11.18 1.60 -1.72
CA TYR A 45 -12.61 1.37 -1.85
C TYR A 45 -13.26 1.45 -0.45
N LEU A 46 -14.14 2.41 -0.25
CA LEU A 46 -14.96 2.50 0.96
C LEU A 46 -16.42 2.24 0.59
N ALA A 47 -17.11 1.41 1.38
CA ALA A 47 -18.52 1.04 1.13
C ALA A 47 -19.49 2.24 1.13
N SER A 48 -19.08 3.36 1.74
CA SER A 48 -19.85 4.60 1.77
C SER A 48 -19.59 5.54 0.60
N GLU A 49 -18.73 5.14 -0.36
CA GLU A 49 -18.35 5.93 -1.52
C GLU A 49 -18.76 5.21 -2.81
N ASP A 50 -19.41 5.93 -3.72
CA ASP A 50 -19.77 5.43 -5.04
C ASP A 50 -18.61 5.61 -6.04
N ASP A 51 -18.80 5.10 -7.26
CA ASP A 51 -17.82 5.23 -8.33
C ASP A 51 -17.55 6.66 -8.73
N ASN A 52 -18.56 7.56 -8.63
CA ASN A 52 -18.37 8.97 -8.97
C ASN A 52 -17.47 9.68 -7.95
N ALA A 53 -17.63 9.42 -6.68
CA ALA A 53 -16.76 9.95 -5.62
C ALA A 53 -15.30 9.47 -5.82
N ARG A 54 -15.12 8.19 -6.15
CA ARG A 54 -13.79 7.59 -6.41
C ARG A 54 -13.13 8.16 -7.68
N LEU A 55 -13.91 8.36 -8.76
CA LEU A 55 -13.42 9.01 -9.99
C LEU A 55 -13.10 10.49 -9.75
N ALA A 56 -13.92 11.19 -8.97
CA ALA A 56 -13.62 12.56 -8.56
C ALA A 56 -12.32 12.63 -7.75
N ALA A 57 -12.09 11.68 -6.86
CA ALA A 57 -10.83 11.57 -6.12
C ALA A 57 -9.64 11.36 -7.06
N ALA A 58 -9.75 10.44 -8.01
CA ALA A 58 -8.67 10.18 -8.98
C ALA A 58 -8.35 11.42 -9.83
N ARG A 59 -9.37 12.17 -10.28
CA ARG A 59 -9.17 13.45 -11.00
C ARG A 59 -8.42 14.48 -10.16
N ILE A 60 -8.82 14.65 -8.91
CA ILE A 60 -8.17 15.59 -7.99
C ILE A 60 -6.70 15.20 -7.77
N VAL A 61 -6.42 13.92 -7.53
CA VAL A 61 -5.07 13.39 -7.38
C VAL A 61 -4.23 13.72 -8.62
N ARG A 62 -4.77 13.49 -9.83
CA ARG A 62 -4.09 13.81 -11.08
C ARG A 62 -3.85 15.32 -11.24
N GLN A 63 -4.85 16.16 -10.94
CA GLN A 63 -4.75 17.63 -11.02
C GLN A 63 -3.68 18.20 -10.06
N LEU A 64 -3.45 17.55 -8.93
CA LEU A 64 -2.38 17.90 -7.98
C LEU A 64 -0.99 17.41 -8.43
N GLY A 65 -0.87 16.79 -9.61
CA GLY A 65 0.40 16.30 -10.14
C GLY A 65 0.83 14.92 -9.60
N PHE A 66 -0.08 14.18 -8.97
CA PHE A 66 0.18 12.84 -8.42
C PHE A 66 -0.34 11.73 -9.32
N GLU A 67 0.08 10.48 -9.03
CA GLU A 67 -0.34 9.29 -9.75
C GLU A 67 -1.51 8.59 -9.03
N PRO A 68 -2.76 8.68 -9.53
CA PRO A 68 -3.90 8.02 -8.91
C PRO A 68 -3.85 6.51 -9.13
N MET A 69 -4.08 5.76 -8.05
CA MET A 69 -4.16 4.30 -8.05
C MET A 69 -5.43 3.86 -7.30
N PRO A 70 -6.59 3.81 -7.97
CA PRO A 70 -7.81 3.36 -7.34
C PRO A 70 -7.77 1.87 -7.00
N HIS A 71 -8.36 1.49 -5.87
CA HIS A 71 -8.60 0.10 -5.51
C HIS A 71 -9.80 -0.44 -6.29
N LEU A 72 -9.67 -1.65 -6.79
CA LEU A 72 -10.77 -2.45 -7.35
C LEU A 72 -11.07 -3.60 -6.41
N SER A 73 -12.21 -3.53 -5.74
CA SER A 73 -12.69 -4.55 -4.80
C SER A 73 -13.54 -5.56 -5.58
N ALA A 74 -12.97 -6.71 -5.94
CA ALA A 74 -13.56 -7.68 -6.85
C ALA A 74 -15.00 -8.06 -6.45
N ARG A 75 -15.21 -8.46 -5.21
CA ARG A 75 -16.51 -8.92 -4.72
C ARG A 75 -17.58 -7.83 -4.65
N ARG A 76 -17.21 -6.55 -4.83
CA ARG A 76 -18.13 -5.41 -4.85
C ARG A 76 -18.48 -4.94 -6.25
N ILE A 77 -17.88 -5.52 -7.28
CA ILE A 77 -18.15 -5.19 -8.68
C ILE A 77 -19.34 -6.02 -9.16
N GLU A 78 -20.45 -5.36 -9.44
CA GLU A 78 -21.74 -5.99 -9.75
C GLU A 78 -21.77 -6.69 -11.10
N SER A 79 -20.98 -6.23 -12.08
CA SER A 79 -20.94 -6.83 -13.42
C SER A 79 -19.66 -6.48 -14.17
N ARG A 80 -19.36 -7.25 -15.23
CA ARG A 80 -18.29 -6.96 -16.17
C ARG A 80 -18.45 -5.55 -16.78
N ALA A 81 -19.67 -5.18 -17.18
CA ALA A 81 -19.97 -3.88 -17.74
C ALA A 81 -19.75 -2.73 -16.74
N ALA A 82 -20.01 -2.94 -15.45
CA ALA A 82 -19.72 -1.95 -14.42
C ALA A 82 -18.20 -1.72 -14.27
N LEU A 83 -17.41 -2.80 -14.25
CA LEU A 83 -15.95 -2.70 -14.24
C LEU A 83 -15.43 -1.94 -15.46
N GLU A 84 -15.90 -2.28 -16.63
CA GLU A 84 -15.47 -1.68 -17.89
C GLU A 84 -15.79 -0.19 -17.92
N ARG A 85 -17.02 0.22 -17.59
CA ARG A 85 -17.39 1.64 -17.50
C ARG A 85 -16.53 2.41 -16.49
N PHE A 86 -16.27 1.83 -15.31
CA PHE A 86 -15.41 2.48 -14.32
C PHE A 86 -13.99 2.67 -14.86
N MET A 87 -13.40 1.65 -15.46
CA MET A 87 -12.03 1.70 -15.97
C MET A 87 -11.88 2.66 -17.15
N GLN A 88 -12.84 2.67 -18.10
CA GLN A 88 -12.86 3.62 -19.21
C GLN A 88 -12.93 5.06 -18.70
N ARG A 89 -13.80 5.34 -17.73
CA ARG A 89 -13.91 6.66 -17.11
C ARG A 89 -12.65 7.04 -16.32
N ALA A 90 -12.09 6.12 -15.54
CA ALA A 90 -10.86 6.35 -14.79
C ALA A 90 -9.68 6.71 -15.72
N ALA A 91 -9.57 6.03 -16.85
CA ALA A 91 -8.56 6.33 -17.87
C ALA A 91 -8.80 7.67 -18.54
N SER A 92 -10.03 7.94 -19.04
CA SER A 92 -10.32 9.14 -19.82
C SER A 92 -10.43 10.41 -18.96
N GLU A 93 -11.01 10.32 -17.75
CA GLU A 93 -11.26 11.48 -16.89
C GLU A 93 -10.09 11.82 -15.96
N ALA A 94 -9.28 10.83 -15.57
CA ALA A 94 -8.20 11.00 -14.59
C ALA A 94 -6.84 10.46 -15.05
N GLY A 95 -6.72 9.96 -16.27
CA GLY A 95 -5.47 9.39 -16.79
C GLY A 95 -4.93 8.24 -15.93
N VAL A 96 -5.81 7.43 -15.32
CA VAL A 96 -5.43 6.32 -14.47
C VAL A 96 -4.70 5.26 -15.29
N GLN A 97 -3.46 4.96 -14.91
CA GLN A 97 -2.63 3.92 -15.52
C GLN A 97 -2.22 2.84 -14.51
N ARG A 98 -2.73 2.93 -13.28
CA ARG A 98 -2.42 2.01 -12.17
C ARG A 98 -3.69 1.69 -11.41
N CYS A 99 -3.83 0.46 -10.93
CA CYS A 99 -4.88 0.08 -9.99
C CYS A 99 -4.37 -0.92 -8.97
N LEU A 100 -5.00 -0.98 -7.80
CA LEU A 100 -4.76 -2.02 -6.81
C LEU A 100 -5.96 -2.97 -6.78
N LEU A 101 -5.72 -4.25 -6.97
CA LEU A 101 -6.73 -5.29 -6.94
C LEU A 101 -6.78 -5.95 -5.58
N ILE A 102 -7.96 -5.93 -4.96
CA ILE A 102 -8.26 -6.63 -3.71
C ILE A 102 -9.48 -7.52 -3.89
N ALA A 103 -9.59 -8.58 -3.08
CA ALA A 103 -10.78 -9.42 -3.11
C ALA A 103 -12.01 -8.65 -2.62
N GLY A 104 -11.85 -7.85 -1.56
CA GLY A 104 -12.94 -7.15 -0.89
C GLY A 104 -13.47 -7.95 0.30
N ASP A 105 -14.33 -7.29 1.08
CA ASP A 105 -14.81 -7.69 2.40
C ASP A 105 -16.20 -8.37 2.38
N LEU A 106 -16.88 -8.43 1.23
CA LEU A 106 -18.16 -9.12 1.12
C LEU A 106 -17.98 -10.64 1.23
N ALA A 107 -18.81 -11.28 2.04
CA ALA A 107 -18.82 -12.75 2.19
C ALA A 107 -19.18 -13.45 0.87
N ALA A 108 -20.17 -12.90 0.14
CA ALA A 108 -20.56 -13.36 -1.20
C ALA A 108 -20.30 -12.22 -2.21
N PRO A 109 -19.81 -12.53 -3.43
CA PRO A 109 -19.65 -11.53 -4.47
C PRO A 109 -20.99 -10.92 -4.89
N ALA A 110 -21.01 -9.59 -5.14
CA ALA A 110 -22.16 -8.89 -5.70
C ALA A 110 -22.35 -9.17 -7.20
N GLY A 111 -21.35 -9.74 -7.87
CA GLY A 111 -21.35 -10.03 -9.28
C GLY A 111 -20.41 -11.19 -9.64
N PRO A 112 -19.84 -11.22 -10.85
CA PRO A 112 -19.11 -12.40 -11.35
C PRO A 112 -17.69 -12.56 -10.79
N PHE A 113 -17.20 -11.61 -9.97
CA PHE A 113 -15.80 -11.59 -9.53
C PHE A 113 -15.67 -12.11 -8.09
N ALA A 114 -15.30 -13.36 -7.93
CA ALA A 114 -15.11 -13.98 -6.62
C ALA A 114 -13.83 -13.48 -5.92
N ASP A 115 -12.81 -13.12 -6.69
CA ASP A 115 -11.51 -12.64 -6.22
C ASP A 115 -10.85 -11.69 -7.24
N SER A 116 -9.69 -11.19 -6.88
CA SER A 116 -8.95 -10.25 -7.73
C SER A 116 -8.31 -10.89 -8.97
N ALA A 117 -8.11 -12.21 -9.03
CA ALA A 117 -7.61 -12.89 -10.23
C ALA A 117 -8.68 -12.85 -11.34
N ALA A 118 -9.95 -13.01 -10.98
CA ALA A 118 -11.05 -12.91 -11.93
C ALA A 118 -11.12 -11.55 -12.67
N ILE A 119 -10.64 -10.45 -12.04
CA ILE A 119 -10.53 -9.14 -12.71
C ILE A 119 -9.39 -9.16 -13.72
N ILE A 120 -8.23 -9.72 -13.38
CA ILE A 120 -7.07 -9.83 -14.29
C ILE A 120 -7.47 -10.58 -15.56
N ASP A 121 -8.25 -11.65 -15.43
CA ASP A 121 -8.65 -12.51 -16.54
C ASP A 121 -9.62 -11.85 -17.52
N THR A 122 -10.22 -10.71 -17.19
CA THR A 122 -11.20 -10.04 -18.05
C THR A 122 -10.64 -9.43 -19.33
N GLY A 123 -9.38 -9.03 -19.35
CA GLY A 123 -8.81 -8.21 -20.43
C GLY A 123 -9.19 -6.72 -20.38
N ILE A 124 -10.01 -6.30 -19.42
CA ILE A 124 -10.49 -4.91 -19.30
C ILE A 124 -9.37 -3.96 -18.88
N LEU A 125 -8.47 -4.43 -18.02
CA LEU A 125 -7.41 -3.57 -17.47
C LEU A 125 -6.47 -3.06 -18.57
N GLU A 126 -5.86 -3.96 -19.31
CA GLU A 126 -4.98 -3.62 -20.43
C GLU A 126 -5.75 -2.89 -21.55
N GLY A 127 -6.99 -3.29 -21.84
CA GLY A 127 -7.86 -2.62 -22.81
C GLY A 127 -8.21 -1.19 -22.42
N SER A 128 -8.18 -0.84 -21.13
CA SER A 128 -8.36 0.52 -20.61
C SER A 128 -7.04 1.29 -20.44
N GLY A 129 -5.91 0.75 -20.89
CA GLY A 129 -4.61 1.43 -20.82
C GLY A 129 -3.91 1.35 -19.47
N ILE A 130 -4.31 0.40 -18.59
CA ILE A 130 -3.58 0.14 -17.34
C ILE A 130 -2.21 -0.46 -17.66
N LYS A 131 -1.18 0.12 -17.05
CA LYS A 131 0.22 -0.30 -17.21
C LYS A 131 0.76 -1.02 -15.98
N VAL A 132 0.24 -0.70 -14.79
CA VAL A 132 0.69 -1.30 -13.53
C VAL A 132 -0.51 -1.81 -12.75
N VAL A 133 -0.44 -3.06 -12.34
CA VAL A 133 -1.46 -3.70 -11.50
C VAL A 133 -0.83 -4.07 -10.17
N ALA A 134 -1.28 -3.40 -9.12
CA ALA A 134 -0.89 -3.74 -7.76
C ALA A 134 -1.78 -4.86 -7.22
N ILE A 135 -1.19 -5.75 -6.42
CA ILE A 135 -1.87 -6.84 -5.72
C ILE A 135 -1.44 -6.88 -4.26
N GLY A 136 -2.29 -7.40 -3.39
CA GLY A 136 -2.03 -7.44 -1.95
C GLY A 136 -0.95 -8.46 -1.56
N GLY A 137 -0.02 -8.06 -0.70
CA GLY A 137 0.89 -8.93 0.04
C GLY A 137 0.48 -9.02 1.52
N HIS A 138 0.71 -10.16 2.18
CA HIS A 138 0.27 -10.39 3.55
C HIS A 138 1.40 -10.98 4.40
N PRO A 139 2.35 -10.15 4.88
CA PRO A 139 3.48 -10.61 5.68
C PRO A 139 3.04 -11.36 6.94
N GLU A 140 2.07 -10.85 7.68
CA GLU A 140 1.56 -11.46 8.91
C GLU A 140 0.58 -12.63 8.68
N GLY A 141 0.30 -12.97 7.43
CA GLY A 141 -0.67 -14.00 7.07
C GLY A 141 -1.95 -13.44 6.45
N HIS A 142 -2.76 -14.32 5.90
CA HIS A 142 -4.06 -13.98 5.33
C HIS A 142 -5.17 -14.64 6.16
N PRO A 143 -6.28 -13.95 6.46
CA PRO A 143 -7.29 -14.48 7.38
C PRO A 143 -7.96 -15.79 6.93
N VAL A 144 -7.98 -16.07 5.61
CA VAL A 144 -8.66 -17.25 5.05
C VAL A 144 -7.77 -18.15 4.20
N MET A 145 -6.55 -17.75 3.84
CA MET A 145 -5.62 -18.57 3.04
C MET A 145 -4.48 -19.12 3.89
N GLY A 146 -4.17 -20.40 3.73
CA GLY A 146 -2.97 -21.01 4.31
C GLY A 146 -1.67 -20.46 3.70
N SER A 147 -0.54 -20.74 4.35
CA SER A 147 0.76 -20.20 3.94
C SER A 147 1.15 -20.61 2.51
N GLY A 148 1.01 -21.88 2.14
CA GLY A 148 1.33 -22.37 0.80
C GLY A 148 0.40 -21.78 -0.26
N GLU A 149 -0.89 -21.71 0.01
CA GLU A 149 -1.90 -21.18 -0.91
C GLU A 149 -1.65 -19.70 -1.25
N ARG A 150 -1.32 -18.85 -0.24
CA ARG A 150 -1.05 -17.42 -0.48
C ARG A 150 0.11 -17.19 -1.44
N TRP A 151 1.18 -18.00 -1.36
CA TRP A 151 2.32 -17.89 -2.27
C TRP A 151 1.95 -18.28 -3.69
N GLN A 152 1.22 -19.39 -3.87
CA GLN A 152 0.73 -19.83 -5.18
C GLN A 152 -0.22 -18.80 -5.82
N VAL A 153 -1.12 -18.22 -5.02
CA VAL A 153 -2.03 -17.18 -5.50
C VAL A 153 -1.27 -15.92 -5.91
N LEU A 154 -0.27 -15.50 -5.12
CA LEU A 154 0.54 -14.33 -5.41
C LEU A 154 1.33 -14.52 -6.70
N GLU A 155 2.03 -15.64 -6.83
CA GLU A 155 2.82 -16.00 -8.02
C GLU A 155 1.94 -16.04 -9.28
N ARG A 156 0.83 -16.77 -9.25
CA ARG A 156 -0.11 -16.85 -10.39
C ARG A 156 -0.61 -15.47 -10.82
N LYS A 157 -0.93 -14.58 -9.88
CA LYS A 157 -1.35 -13.22 -10.21
C LYS A 157 -0.24 -12.41 -10.87
N CYS A 158 1.00 -12.49 -10.36
CA CYS A 158 2.14 -11.83 -10.99
C CYS A 158 2.30 -12.31 -12.44
N GLN A 159 2.32 -13.63 -12.67
CA GLN A 159 2.46 -14.22 -14.00
C GLN A 159 1.30 -13.82 -14.93
N ALA A 160 0.06 -13.82 -14.44
CA ALA A 160 -1.11 -13.42 -15.22
C ALA A 160 -1.08 -11.94 -15.63
N ILE A 161 -0.58 -11.05 -14.77
CA ILE A 161 -0.40 -9.63 -15.07
C ILE A 161 0.68 -9.45 -16.14
N GLU A 162 1.84 -10.11 -15.99
CA GLU A 162 2.95 -10.06 -16.94
C GLU A 162 2.56 -10.63 -18.31
N ALA A 163 1.84 -11.74 -18.35
CA ALA A 163 1.34 -12.35 -19.58
C ALA A 163 0.44 -11.39 -20.39
N ARG A 164 -0.21 -10.43 -19.71
CA ARG A 164 -1.02 -9.35 -20.32
C ARG A 164 -0.23 -8.06 -20.56
N ARG A 165 1.11 -8.12 -20.50
CA ARG A 165 2.02 -6.99 -20.74
C ARG A 165 1.82 -5.81 -19.80
N MET A 166 1.31 -6.06 -18.60
CA MET A 166 1.25 -5.10 -17.50
C MET A 166 2.36 -5.40 -16.50
N ALA A 167 2.80 -4.40 -15.75
CA ALA A 167 3.80 -4.58 -14.70
C ALA A 167 3.11 -4.91 -13.36
N PRO A 168 3.43 -6.04 -12.73
CA PRO A 168 2.95 -6.32 -11.38
C PRO A 168 3.66 -5.43 -10.35
N LEU A 169 2.94 -5.08 -9.30
CA LEU A 169 3.41 -4.39 -8.11
C LEU A 169 2.79 -5.07 -6.89
N ILE A 170 3.53 -5.27 -5.82
CA ILE A 170 2.97 -5.80 -4.58
C ILE A 170 2.85 -4.68 -3.58
N ILE A 171 1.67 -4.52 -2.97
CA ILE A 171 1.47 -3.63 -1.82
C ILE A 171 1.12 -4.50 -0.63
N THR A 172 1.95 -4.49 0.41
CA THR A 172 1.64 -5.29 1.59
C THR A 172 0.57 -4.62 2.45
N GLN A 173 -0.19 -5.45 3.16
CA GLN A 173 -0.90 -4.97 4.33
C GLN A 173 0.12 -4.32 5.28
N PHE A 174 -0.31 -3.32 6.06
CA PHE A 174 0.57 -2.75 7.08
C PHE A 174 0.92 -3.80 8.13
N ALA A 175 2.09 -3.63 8.73
CA ALA A 175 2.60 -4.49 9.80
C ALA A 175 3.23 -3.65 10.90
N PHE A 176 3.30 -4.22 12.11
CA PHE A 176 3.95 -3.59 13.26
C PHE A 176 5.32 -4.21 13.55
N ASP A 177 5.63 -5.35 12.96
CA ASP A 177 6.89 -6.07 13.14
C ASP A 177 7.70 -6.11 11.83
N ALA A 178 8.82 -5.40 11.81
CA ALA A 178 9.70 -5.36 10.64
C ALA A 178 10.38 -6.70 10.35
N ASP A 179 10.63 -7.54 11.37
CA ASP A 179 11.28 -8.84 11.18
C ASP A 179 10.37 -9.80 10.42
N ILE A 180 9.05 -9.74 10.66
CA ILE A 180 8.06 -10.50 9.88
C ILE A 180 8.06 -10.06 8.42
N VAL A 181 8.14 -8.74 8.16
CA VAL A 181 8.21 -8.21 6.80
C VAL A 181 9.49 -8.63 6.09
N LEU A 182 10.64 -8.58 6.78
CA LEU A 182 11.92 -9.01 6.22
C LEU A 182 11.92 -10.50 5.88
N ALA A 183 11.45 -11.35 6.79
CA ALA A 183 11.31 -12.79 6.53
C ALA A 183 10.38 -13.07 5.34
N TRP A 184 9.25 -12.34 5.26
CA TRP A 184 8.34 -12.46 4.12
C TRP A 184 8.99 -12.02 2.79
N LEU A 185 9.83 -10.98 2.81
CA LEU A 185 10.59 -10.55 1.63
C LEU A 185 11.63 -11.60 1.22
N ASP A 186 12.32 -12.21 2.18
CA ASP A 186 13.26 -13.31 1.92
C ASP A 186 12.55 -14.50 1.27
N ASP A 187 11.42 -14.92 1.80
CA ASP A 187 10.58 -15.99 1.23
C ASP A 187 10.13 -15.63 -0.19
N LEU A 188 9.63 -14.40 -0.41
CA LEU A 188 9.21 -13.91 -1.72
C LEU A 188 10.33 -14.03 -2.75
N ARG A 189 11.55 -13.64 -2.38
CA ARG A 189 12.71 -13.68 -3.26
C ARG A 189 13.23 -15.10 -3.48
N SER A 190 13.12 -15.97 -2.48
CA SER A 190 13.47 -17.39 -2.60
C SER A 190 12.58 -18.13 -3.61
N LEU A 191 11.31 -17.72 -3.73
CA LEU A 191 10.37 -18.21 -4.75
C LEU A 191 10.61 -17.61 -6.15
N GLY A 192 11.64 -16.78 -6.32
CA GLY A 192 11.98 -16.17 -7.61
C GLY A 192 11.11 -14.96 -7.98
N ILE A 193 10.18 -14.52 -7.14
CA ILE A 193 9.31 -13.37 -7.41
C ILE A 193 10.12 -12.09 -7.22
N ARG A 194 10.48 -11.39 -8.32
CA ARG A 194 11.31 -10.17 -8.35
C ARG A 194 10.51 -8.87 -8.48
N VAL A 195 9.21 -8.96 -8.33
CA VAL A 195 8.26 -7.83 -8.42
C VAL A 195 8.62 -6.76 -7.38
N PRO A 196 8.53 -5.45 -7.70
CA PRO A 196 8.66 -4.37 -6.74
C PRO A 196 7.64 -4.49 -5.60
N VAL A 197 8.04 -4.10 -4.40
CA VAL A 197 7.19 -4.19 -3.20
C VAL A 197 7.07 -2.82 -2.54
N LEU A 198 5.84 -2.40 -2.29
CA LEU A 198 5.51 -1.29 -1.41
C LEU A 198 5.09 -1.86 -0.05
N VAL A 199 5.94 -1.67 0.95
CA VAL A 199 5.69 -2.18 2.31
C VAL A 199 4.73 -1.26 3.05
N GLY A 200 3.64 -1.81 3.54
CA GLY A 200 2.64 -1.08 4.32
C GLY A 200 3.20 -0.59 5.66
N VAL A 201 3.17 0.72 5.85
CA VAL A 201 3.66 1.40 7.05
C VAL A 201 2.51 2.16 7.70
N PRO A 202 2.10 1.82 8.93
CA PRO A 202 1.12 2.63 9.64
C PRO A 202 1.71 4.01 9.93
N GLY A 203 1.07 5.08 9.46
CA GLY A 203 1.49 6.44 9.78
C GLY A 203 1.31 6.76 11.28
N PRO A 204 1.93 7.84 11.77
CA PRO A 204 1.80 8.26 13.16
C PRO A 204 0.34 8.46 13.55
N ALA A 205 -0.10 7.82 14.63
CA ALA A 205 -1.47 7.92 15.13
C ALA A 205 -1.55 7.60 16.62
N SER A 206 -2.70 7.89 17.26
CA SER A 206 -2.93 7.41 18.62
C SER A 206 -2.96 5.88 18.67
N ILE A 207 -2.49 5.33 19.77
CA ILE A 207 -2.41 3.87 19.99
C ILE A 207 -3.79 3.22 19.83
N THR A 208 -4.84 3.86 20.36
CA THR A 208 -6.23 3.40 20.21
C THR A 208 -6.64 3.30 18.74
N ARG A 209 -6.23 4.28 17.91
CA ARG A 209 -6.54 4.29 16.49
C ARG A 209 -5.77 3.20 15.75
N LEU A 210 -4.48 2.99 16.05
CA LEU A 210 -3.68 1.92 15.47
C LEU A 210 -4.26 0.54 15.81
N ALA A 211 -4.62 0.30 17.08
CA ALA A 211 -5.25 -0.94 17.51
C ALA A 211 -6.60 -1.20 16.81
N ARG A 212 -7.41 -0.15 16.63
CA ARG A 212 -8.70 -0.26 15.92
C ARG A 212 -8.48 -0.65 14.44
N TYR A 213 -7.55 -0.02 13.73
CA TYR A 213 -7.27 -0.38 12.34
C TYR A 213 -6.68 -1.78 12.22
N ALA A 214 -5.79 -2.18 13.13
CA ALA A 214 -5.25 -3.53 13.17
C ALA A 214 -6.38 -4.58 13.30
N ALA A 215 -7.31 -4.38 14.23
CA ALA A 215 -8.45 -5.26 14.41
C ALA A 215 -9.36 -5.32 13.16
N MET A 216 -9.61 -4.18 12.51
CA MET A 216 -10.43 -4.11 11.29
C MET A 216 -9.78 -4.83 10.10
N CYS A 217 -8.47 -4.81 10.01
CA CYS A 217 -7.71 -5.38 8.88
C CYS A 217 -7.20 -6.81 9.15
N GLY A 218 -7.53 -7.40 10.32
CA GLY A 218 -7.05 -8.73 10.70
C GLY A 218 -5.53 -8.80 10.92
N VAL A 219 -4.90 -7.64 11.19
CA VAL A 219 -3.48 -7.55 11.53
C VAL A 219 -3.30 -7.85 12.99
N GLY A 220 -2.33 -8.70 13.33
CA GLY A 220 -2.01 -9.02 14.72
C GLY A 220 -1.61 -7.77 15.49
N ALA A 221 -2.34 -7.42 16.54
CA ALA A 221 -2.06 -6.27 17.40
C ALA A 221 -1.86 -6.71 18.85
N SER A 222 -1.01 -7.73 19.07
CA SER A 222 -0.64 -8.13 20.43
C SER A 222 0.18 -7.03 21.12
N ALA A 223 0.14 -6.98 22.45
CA ALA A 223 0.92 -6.02 23.23
C ALA A 223 2.42 -6.07 22.87
N SER A 224 2.95 -7.28 22.58
CA SER A 224 4.34 -7.46 22.15
C SER A 224 4.61 -6.88 20.75
N MET A 225 3.67 -6.99 19.81
CA MET A 225 3.81 -6.41 18.47
C MET A 225 3.74 -4.88 18.51
N LEU A 226 2.81 -4.33 19.30
CA LEU A 226 2.74 -2.89 19.52
C LEU A 226 4.02 -2.35 20.17
N ALA A 227 4.63 -3.10 21.10
CA ALA A 227 5.92 -2.74 21.69
C ALA A 227 7.06 -2.72 20.65
N ARG A 228 7.07 -3.65 19.69
CA ARG A 228 8.05 -3.66 18.58
C ARG A 228 7.89 -2.48 17.61
N TYR A 229 6.70 -1.95 17.51
CA TYR A 229 6.44 -0.71 16.79
C TYR A 229 6.91 0.55 17.56
N GLY A 230 7.38 0.41 18.80
CA GLY A 230 7.81 1.51 19.65
C GLY A 230 6.72 2.03 20.59
N ILE A 231 5.62 1.30 20.73
CA ILE A 231 4.54 1.63 21.65
C ILE A 231 4.87 1.06 23.04
N SER A 232 5.22 1.94 23.99
CA SER A 232 5.34 1.56 25.39
C SER A 232 3.96 1.40 26.03
N ILE A 233 3.70 0.23 26.63
CA ILE A 233 2.43 -0.09 27.32
C ILE A 233 2.07 0.93 28.39
N GLY A 234 3.07 1.61 28.98
CA GLY A 234 2.86 2.70 29.96
C GLY A 234 2.40 4.05 29.38
N ARG A 235 2.29 4.19 28.07
CA ARG A 235 1.89 5.43 27.37
C ARG A 235 0.64 5.26 26.48
N LEU A 236 -0.39 4.61 27.00
CA LEU A 236 -1.65 4.38 26.27
C LEU A 236 -2.36 5.66 25.76
N LEU A 237 -1.96 6.83 26.24
CA LEU A 237 -2.53 8.13 25.86
C LEU A 237 -1.65 8.92 24.86
N GLY A 238 -0.62 8.30 24.26
CA GLY A 238 0.32 8.96 23.35
C GLY A 238 0.03 8.72 21.86
N THR A 239 0.75 9.45 21.03
CA THR A 239 0.92 9.20 19.59
C THR A 239 2.14 8.31 19.40
N ALA A 240 2.02 7.26 18.61
CA ALA A 240 3.15 6.42 18.16
C ALA A 240 3.43 6.66 16.69
N GLY A 241 4.70 6.65 16.33
CA GLY A 241 5.17 6.73 14.95
C GLY A 241 5.93 5.49 14.53
N PRO A 242 6.19 5.30 13.23
CA PRO A 242 6.82 4.10 12.68
C PRO A 242 8.36 4.09 12.78
N GLU A 243 8.98 4.92 13.64
CA GLU A 243 10.43 5.10 13.72
C GLU A 243 11.16 3.76 13.91
N VAL A 244 10.77 3.00 14.94
CA VAL A 244 11.41 1.72 15.29
C VAL A 244 11.23 0.70 14.18
N PHE A 245 10.02 0.63 13.61
CA PHE A 245 9.68 -0.26 12.51
C PHE A 245 10.51 0.07 11.26
N VAL A 246 10.51 1.33 10.82
CA VAL A 246 11.21 1.76 9.61
C VAL A 246 12.72 1.61 9.76
N ASP A 247 13.28 1.98 10.91
CA ASP A 247 14.71 1.80 11.20
C ASP A 247 15.13 0.33 11.16
N ARG A 248 14.33 -0.55 11.75
CA ARG A 248 14.60 -1.99 11.73
C ARG A 248 14.50 -2.55 10.32
N LEU A 249 13.47 -2.17 9.57
CA LEU A 249 13.26 -2.58 8.19
C LEU A 249 14.44 -2.15 7.30
N VAL A 250 14.80 -0.86 7.32
CA VAL A 250 15.88 -0.32 6.50
C VAL A 250 17.23 -0.98 6.81
N ARG A 251 17.52 -1.25 8.09
CA ARG A 251 18.74 -1.97 8.48
C ARG A 251 18.76 -3.42 8.00
N GLY A 252 17.61 -4.06 7.93
CA GLY A 252 17.49 -5.45 7.46
C GLY A 252 17.43 -5.60 5.94
N LEU A 253 17.07 -4.54 5.20
CA LEU A 253 17.03 -4.57 3.75
C LEU A 253 18.43 -4.76 3.15
N THR A 254 18.54 -5.63 2.16
CA THR A 254 19.74 -5.91 1.37
C THR A 254 19.45 -5.74 -0.12
N ASP A 255 20.45 -5.78 -0.95
CA ASP A 255 20.31 -5.71 -2.42
C ASP A 255 19.52 -6.93 -2.98
N ALA A 256 19.55 -8.06 -2.25
CA ALA A 256 18.78 -9.25 -2.60
C ALA A 256 17.25 -9.03 -2.55
N HIS A 257 16.78 -8.10 -1.70
CA HIS A 257 15.37 -7.75 -1.62
C HIS A 257 14.86 -6.94 -2.83
N GLY A 258 15.77 -6.36 -3.66
CA GLY A 258 15.41 -5.60 -4.85
C GLY A 258 14.69 -4.29 -4.53
N ALA A 259 13.73 -3.92 -5.38
CA ALA A 259 12.99 -2.67 -5.24
C ALA A 259 11.95 -2.77 -4.11
N VAL A 260 12.25 -2.16 -2.97
CA VAL A 260 11.36 -2.07 -1.81
C VAL A 260 11.23 -0.60 -1.40
N SER A 261 10.00 -0.12 -1.20
CA SER A 261 9.68 1.25 -0.79
C SER A 261 8.50 1.26 0.19
N PRO A 262 8.25 2.33 0.95
CA PRO A 262 7.14 2.35 1.89
C PRO A 262 5.82 2.79 1.23
N HIS A 263 4.73 2.20 1.69
CA HIS A 263 3.35 2.63 1.45
C HIS A 263 2.73 3.07 2.77
N PHE A 264 2.48 4.36 2.93
CA PHE A 264 1.94 4.87 4.18
C PHE A 264 0.42 4.81 4.22
N PHE A 265 -0.09 4.25 5.32
CA PHE A 265 -1.48 4.34 5.74
C PHE A 265 -1.61 5.52 6.73
N PRO A 266 -2.11 6.70 6.33
CA PRO A 266 -2.09 7.89 7.20
C PRO A 266 -3.18 7.83 8.28
N PHE A 267 -3.08 6.87 9.19
CA PHE A 267 -4.07 6.64 10.24
C PHE A 267 -4.25 7.83 11.19
N GLY A 268 -3.22 8.65 11.38
CA GLY A 268 -3.31 9.91 12.13
C GLY A 268 -3.54 11.15 11.26
N GLY A 269 -3.73 10.94 9.94
CA GLY A 269 -3.91 12.02 8.96
C GLY A 269 -2.67 12.24 8.09
N ILE A 270 -2.89 12.87 6.93
CA ILE A 270 -1.84 13.13 5.93
C ILE A 270 -0.76 14.04 6.50
N ALA A 271 -1.15 15.15 7.15
CA ALA A 271 -0.21 16.11 7.75
C ALA A 271 0.75 15.46 8.75
N ALA A 272 0.25 14.56 9.61
CA ALA A 272 1.07 13.85 10.59
C ALA A 272 2.07 12.90 9.91
N SER A 273 1.62 12.19 8.86
CA SER A 273 2.48 11.29 8.09
C SER A 273 3.58 12.06 7.35
N LEU A 274 3.26 13.17 6.69
CA LEU A 274 4.23 14.01 5.99
C LEU A 274 5.23 14.65 6.95
N ALA A 275 4.77 15.18 8.10
CA ALA A 275 5.66 15.72 9.11
C ALA A 275 6.63 14.66 9.65
N TRP A 276 6.18 13.41 9.77
CA TRP A 276 7.04 12.30 10.15
C TRP A 276 8.07 11.98 9.04
N ILE A 277 7.63 11.86 7.77
CA ILE A 277 8.50 11.60 6.63
C ILE A 277 9.62 12.65 6.53
N GLU A 278 9.27 13.93 6.67
CA GLU A 278 10.24 15.03 6.62
C GLU A 278 11.25 14.98 7.76
N ARG A 279 10.80 14.69 9.00
CA ARG A 279 11.71 14.49 10.13
C ARG A 279 12.65 13.33 9.89
N TYR A 280 12.12 12.20 9.44
CA TYR A 280 12.90 10.99 9.16
C TYR A 280 13.97 11.23 8.10
N ARG A 281 13.62 11.93 7.01
CA ARG A 281 14.58 12.36 5.98
C ARG A 281 15.73 13.21 6.54
N ARG A 282 15.41 14.21 7.36
CA ARG A 282 16.45 15.06 7.98
C ARG A 282 17.39 14.25 8.86
N HIS A 283 16.89 13.30 9.63
CA HIS A 283 17.72 12.42 10.45
C HIS A 283 18.60 11.49 9.61
N ALA A 284 18.05 10.91 8.55
CA ALA A 284 18.82 10.06 7.65
C ALA A 284 19.98 10.81 6.98
N LEU A 285 19.75 12.06 6.54
CA LEU A 285 20.78 12.91 5.95
C LEU A 285 21.84 13.33 6.97
N ALA A 286 21.44 13.70 8.19
CA ALA A 286 22.37 14.10 9.26
C ALA A 286 23.25 12.94 9.75
N SER A 287 22.85 11.70 9.54
CA SER A 287 23.59 10.48 9.92
C SER A 287 24.52 9.98 8.80
N SER A 288 24.53 10.63 7.63
CA SER A 288 25.43 10.30 6.53
C SER A 288 26.81 10.93 6.82
N PRO A 289 27.89 10.15 6.89
CA PRO A 289 29.24 10.74 7.02
C PRO A 289 29.58 11.50 5.72
N SER A 290 30.10 12.70 5.88
CA SER A 290 30.68 13.55 4.82
C SER A 290 31.84 12.84 4.12
#